data_cb1fce711237a7f5a717cc853d9d42f7
#
_entry.id   cb1fce711237a7f5a717cc853d9d42f7
#
_cell.length_a   1.000
_cell.length_b   1.000
_cell.length_c   1.000
_cell.angle_alpha   90.00
_cell.angle_beta   90.00
_cell.angle_gamma   90.00
#
_symmetry.space_group_name_H-M   'P 1'
#
loop_
_entity.id
_entity.type
_entity.pdbx_description
1 polymer ?
#
loop_
_entity_poly.entity_id
_entity_poly.type
_entity_poly.pdbx_seq_one_letter_code
_entity_poly.pdbx_strand_id
1 'polypeptide(L)'
;IQSENVIIRNVKVFAPWYGQNNDGIDLTSCRNVVVYNSTVDVGDDGICLKPGTIASSQKPGPSCENIVIVDCVVYHAHGGFVIGSESFGGVNNVSVRNCVFIGSDVGVRFKSLRGKGGLVENVFIDGIQMRGIGNEAILFDMYYGGGAPEEEAAKNRSLRKAEPVTGLTPRFQNISFKNIVCNGAERAVLINGLPEMPVMNVTFENVSVSAKKGLSFIDADGIQLNGCRFVLQAGPVVTVNQSRNITVRGGTFPIPTETFLRVDGETSENIRLVGVDLTKAKNAVELGRDVKPDAVKSD
;
A
#
# COMPACT_ATOMS: atom_id res chain seq x y z
N ILE A 1 -22.36 -8.14 -5.78
CA ILE A 1 -21.59 -8.86 -6.82
C ILE A 1 -22.13 -8.51 -8.20
N GLN A 2 -21.25 -8.12 -9.14
CA GLN A 2 -21.57 -7.87 -10.55
C GLN A 2 -22.76 -6.90 -10.76
N SER A 3 -22.76 -5.83 -9.99
CA SER A 3 -23.83 -4.83 -9.98
C SER A 3 -23.33 -3.50 -10.53
N GLU A 4 -24.21 -2.76 -11.17
CA GLU A 4 -23.92 -1.43 -11.73
C GLU A 4 -24.87 -0.37 -11.18
N ASN A 5 -24.39 0.89 -11.12
CA ASN A 5 -25.16 2.04 -10.68
C ASN A 5 -25.70 1.89 -9.25
N VAL A 6 -24.83 1.50 -8.31
CA VAL A 6 -25.19 1.19 -6.92
C VAL A 6 -24.87 2.37 -6.01
N ILE A 7 -25.78 2.69 -5.12
CA ILE A 7 -25.55 3.65 -4.02
C ILE A 7 -25.74 2.93 -2.69
N ILE A 8 -24.68 2.87 -1.89
CA ILE A 8 -24.67 2.39 -0.50
C ILE A 8 -24.51 3.58 0.40
N ARG A 9 -25.50 3.89 1.20
CA ARG A 9 -25.46 5.08 2.07
C ARG A 9 -26.06 4.86 3.44
N ASN A 10 -25.48 5.50 4.44
CA ASN A 10 -26.01 5.47 5.81
C ASN A 10 -26.16 4.05 6.37
N VAL A 11 -25.30 3.14 5.94
CA VAL A 11 -25.30 1.73 6.35
C VAL A 11 -24.40 1.56 7.56
N LYS A 12 -24.83 0.76 8.51
CA LYS A 12 -23.99 0.27 9.60
C LYS A 12 -23.84 -1.23 9.48
N VAL A 13 -22.59 -1.68 9.28
CA VAL A 13 -22.23 -3.09 9.23
C VAL A 13 -21.50 -3.43 10.52
N PHE A 14 -22.01 -4.41 11.23
CA PHE A 14 -21.42 -4.83 12.50
C PHE A 14 -21.31 -6.36 12.55
N ALA A 15 -20.11 -6.87 12.82
CA ALA A 15 -19.84 -8.28 13.01
C ALA A 15 -18.76 -8.46 14.08
N PRO A 16 -18.73 -9.59 14.81
CA PRO A 16 -17.70 -9.84 15.81
C PRO A 16 -16.30 -9.85 15.16
N TRP A 17 -15.36 -9.13 15.75
CA TRP A 17 -14.00 -9.02 15.22
C TRP A 17 -13.26 -10.38 15.14
N TYR A 18 -13.65 -11.36 15.94
CA TYR A 18 -13.11 -12.72 15.94
C TYR A 18 -13.77 -13.65 14.90
N GLY A 19 -14.76 -13.17 14.19
CA GLY A 19 -15.42 -13.96 13.14
C GLY A 19 -14.53 -14.03 11.89
N GLN A 20 -14.39 -15.23 11.31
CA GLN A 20 -13.63 -15.42 10.09
C GLN A 20 -14.45 -15.03 8.85
N ASN A 21 -13.79 -14.37 7.87
CA ASN A 21 -14.41 -13.96 6.60
C ASN A 21 -15.69 -13.13 6.79
N ASN A 22 -15.75 -12.32 7.82
CA ASN A 22 -16.85 -11.40 8.05
C ASN A 22 -16.44 -9.98 7.64
N ASP A 23 -16.23 -9.83 6.34
CA ASP A 23 -15.95 -8.57 5.68
C ASP A 23 -17.13 -7.59 5.85
N GLY A 24 -16.87 -6.30 5.77
CA GLY A 24 -17.91 -5.28 5.92
C GLY A 24 -18.68 -5.04 4.63
N ILE A 25 -18.08 -4.36 3.68
CA ILE A 25 -18.68 -4.05 2.38
C ILE A 25 -17.77 -4.55 1.27
N ASP A 26 -18.15 -5.65 0.63
CA ASP A 26 -17.46 -6.22 -0.52
C ASP A 26 -18.08 -5.79 -1.84
N LEU A 27 -17.31 -5.11 -2.67
CA LEU A 27 -17.67 -4.79 -4.04
C LEU A 27 -16.98 -5.76 -4.99
N THR A 28 -17.68 -6.82 -5.38
CA THR A 28 -17.14 -7.85 -6.26
C THR A 28 -17.56 -7.57 -7.69
N SER A 29 -16.63 -7.15 -8.56
CA SER A 29 -16.88 -6.83 -9.98
C SER A 29 -18.02 -5.84 -10.18
N CYS A 30 -18.07 -4.78 -9.39
CA CYS A 30 -19.11 -3.76 -9.45
C CYS A 30 -18.63 -2.50 -10.19
N ARG A 31 -19.55 -1.80 -10.84
CA ARG A 31 -19.26 -0.58 -11.61
C ARG A 31 -20.19 0.57 -11.24
N ASN A 32 -19.68 1.80 -11.32
CA ASN A 32 -20.44 3.01 -11.01
C ASN A 32 -21.06 2.94 -9.60
N VAL A 33 -20.23 2.78 -8.58
CA VAL A 33 -20.68 2.59 -7.19
C VAL A 33 -20.28 3.79 -6.34
N VAL A 34 -21.19 4.23 -5.50
CA VAL A 34 -20.93 5.22 -4.44
C VAL A 34 -21.23 4.60 -3.08
N VAL A 35 -20.22 4.57 -2.21
CA VAL A 35 -20.39 4.20 -0.79
C VAL A 35 -20.14 5.47 0.03
N TYR A 36 -21.12 5.92 0.81
CA TYR A 36 -20.93 7.12 1.60
C TYR A 36 -21.64 7.10 2.95
N ASN A 37 -21.10 7.89 3.89
CA ASN A 37 -21.63 8.07 5.23
C ASN A 37 -22.02 6.75 5.91
N SER A 38 -21.13 5.76 5.80
CA SER A 38 -21.37 4.40 6.31
C SER A 38 -20.34 4.04 7.38
N THR A 39 -20.75 3.21 8.32
CA THR A 39 -19.89 2.74 9.42
C THR A 39 -19.76 1.24 9.36
N VAL A 40 -18.51 0.76 9.46
CA VAL A 40 -18.16 -0.66 9.42
C VAL A 40 -17.36 -1.00 10.68
N ASP A 41 -17.71 -2.10 11.35
CA ASP A 41 -16.99 -2.64 12.51
C ASP A 41 -17.03 -4.18 12.41
N VAL A 42 -15.93 -4.79 11.95
CA VAL A 42 -15.93 -6.19 11.51
C VAL A 42 -14.61 -6.87 11.84
N GLY A 43 -14.53 -8.17 11.62
CA GLY A 43 -13.34 -8.98 11.93
C GLY A 43 -12.48 -9.34 10.72
N ASP A 44 -12.87 -8.97 9.51
CA ASP A 44 -12.06 -9.12 8.29
C ASP A 44 -11.97 -7.77 7.56
N ASP A 45 -11.90 -7.71 6.23
CA ASP A 45 -11.71 -6.46 5.49
C ASP A 45 -12.90 -5.49 5.67
N GLY A 46 -12.63 -4.22 5.89
CA GLY A 46 -13.68 -3.20 6.14
C GLY A 46 -14.49 -2.86 4.89
N ILE A 47 -13.91 -2.10 3.97
CA ILE A 47 -14.49 -1.83 2.65
C ILE A 47 -13.52 -2.38 1.62
N CYS A 48 -13.94 -3.39 0.86
CA CYS A 48 -13.06 -4.17 0.00
C CYS A 48 -13.53 -4.23 -1.45
N LEU A 49 -12.60 -4.09 -2.39
CA LEU A 49 -12.81 -4.32 -3.81
C LEU A 49 -12.22 -5.68 -4.19
N LYS A 50 -13.06 -6.59 -4.65
CA LYS A 50 -12.70 -7.94 -5.08
C LYS A 50 -13.08 -8.13 -6.55
N PRO A 51 -12.31 -7.61 -7.52
CA PRO A 51 -12.64 -7.68 -8.93
C PRO A 51 -12.42 -9.08 -9.48
N GLY A 52 -13.51 -9.75 -9.78
CA GLY A 52 -13.53 -11.03 -10.45
C GLY A 52 -13.18 -12.20 -9.55
N THR A 53 -14.06 -13.16 -9.53
CA THR A 53 -13.73 -14.52 -9.12
C THR A 53 -13.37 -15.31 -10.35
N ILE A 54 -12.34 -16.15 -10.30
CA ILE A 54 -12.23 -17.22 -11.27
C ILE A 54 -13.33 -18.22 -10.90
N ALA A 55 -14.49 -18.05 -11.55
CA ALA A 55 -15.41 -19.16 -11.67
C ALA A 55 -14.73 -20.30 -12.44
N SER A 56 -15.33 -21.46 -12.50
CA SER A 56 -14.85 -22.69 -13.16
C SER A 56 -14.27 -22.52 -14.58
N SER A 57 -14.36 -21.33 -15.18
CA SER A 57 -13.88 -21.02 -16.54
C SER A 57 -12.44 -20.53 -16.63
N GLN A 58 -11.74 -20.31 -15.54
CA GLN A 58 -10.37 -19.72 -15.48
C GLN A 58 -10.20 -18.38 -16.23
N LYS A 59 -11.29 -17.68 -16.52
CA LYS A 59 -11.26 -16.36 -17.16
C LYS A 59 -11.38 -15.26 -16.12
N PRO A 60 -10.64 -14.13 -16.26
CA PRO A 60 -10.88 -12.98 -15.43
C PRO A 60 -12.35 -12.55 -15.48
N GLY A 61 -12.94 -12.30 -14.32
CA GLY A 61 -14.28 -11.70 -14.23
C GLY A 61 -14.26 -10.21 -14.58
N PRO A 62 -15.41 -9.52 -14.53
CA PRO A 62 -15.48 -8.08 -14.73
C PRO A 62 -14.68 -7.32 -13.68
N SER A 63 -14.18 -6.15 -14.07
CA SER A 63 -13.44 -5.22 -13.20
C SER A 63 -14.34 -4.58 -12.14
N CYS A 64 -13.69 -3.94 -11.15
CA CYS A 64 -14.29 -2.90 -10.32
C CYS A 64 -13.92 -1.54 -10.92
N GLU A 65 -14.88 -0.76 -11.35
CA GLU A 65 -14.64 0.52 -12.04
C GLU A 65 -15.54 1.65 -11.57
N ASN A 66 -15.02 2.88 -11.60
CA ASN A 66 -15.77 4.10 -11.27
C ASN A 66 -16.40 4.00 -9.88
N ILE A 67 -15.56 3.82 -8.85
CA ILE A 67 -16.01 3.63 -7.48
C ILE A 67 -15.61 4.84 -6.63
N VAL A 68 -16.55 5.37 -5.89
CA VAL A 68 -16.33 6.45 -4.92
C VAL A 68 -16.70 5.95 -3.53
N ILE A 69 -15.77 6.06 -2.59
CA ILE A 69 -15.97 5.77 -1.17
C ILE A 69 -15.67 7.07 -0.42
N VAL A 70 -16.64 7.59 0.31
CA VAL A 70 -16.50 8.91 0.94
C VAL A 70 -17.23 9.00 2.28
N ASP A 71 -16.63 9.75 3.24
CA ASP A 71 -17.20 10.02 4.55
C ASP A 71 -17.55 8.74 5.35
N CYS A 72 -16.75 7.69 5.22
CA CYS A 72 -16.98 6.42 5.89
C CYS A 72 -16.06 6.26 7.12
N VAL A 73 -16.51 5.50 8.10
CA VAL A 73 -15.74 5.14 9.31
C VAL A 73 -15.61 3.62 9.38
N VAL A 74 -14.38 3.13 9.53
CA VAL A 74 -14.11 1.70 9.72
C VAL A 74 -13.41 1.49 11.05
N TYR A 75 -13.96 0.57 11.85
CA TYR A 75 -13.40 0.10 13.13
C TYR A 75 -12.94 -1.35 13.00
N HIS A 76 -11.83 -1.72 13.66
CA HIS A 76 -11.40 -3.10 13.91
C HIS A 76 -11.40 -4.04 12.69
N ALA A 77 -11.05 -3.63 11.54
CA ALA A 77 -10.99 -4.49 10.36
C ALA A 77 -9.55 -5.02 10.11
N HIS A 78 -9.38 -6.08 9.30
CA HIS A 78 -8.06 -6.47 8.77
C HIS A 78 -7.48 -5.42 7.82
N GLY A 79 -8.32 -4.57 7.25
CA GLY A 79 -7.92 -3.39 6.50
C GLY A 79 -9.05 -2.38 6.43
N GLY A 80 -8.76 -1.07 6.62
CA GLY A 80 -9.78 -0.03 6.54
C GLY A 80 -10.37 0.08 5.14
N PHE A 81 -9.52 0.26 4.14
CA PHE A 81 -9.84 0.13 2.72
C PHE A 81 -8.92 -0.90 2.08
N VAL A 82 -9.48 -1.83 1.32
CA VAL A 82 -8.76 -2.99 0.78
C VAL A 82 -9.04 -3.20 -0.71
N ILE A 83 -8.02 -3.57 -1.46
CA ILE A 83 -8.16 -4.13 -2.81
C ILE A 83 -7.52 -5.52 -2.81
N GLY A 84 -8.31 -6.53 -3.16
CA GLY A 84 -7.87 -7.93 -3.26
C GLY A 84 -8.30 -8.81 -2.09
N SER A 85 -7.72 -10.01 -1.96
CA SER A 85 -6.60 -10.59 -2.75
C SER A 85 -6.97 -10.96 -4.20
N GLU A 86 -8.23 -11.25 -4.48
CA GLU A 86 -8.72 -11.49 -5.83
C GLU A 86 -8.69 -10.19 -6.63
N SER A 87 -7.83 -10.11 -7.65
CA SER A 87 -7.72 -8.94 -8.52
C SER A 87 -7.84 -9.26 -10.01
N PHE A 88 -8.37 -10.44 -10.34
CA PHE A 88 -8.44 -10.97 -11.70
C PHE A 88 -9.07 -10.05 -12.74
N GLY A 89 -10.16 -9.38 -12.38
CA GLY A 89 -10.89 -8.48 -13.27
C GLY A 89 -10.25 -7.09 -13.38
N GLY A 90 -9.32 -6.78 -12.49
CA GLY A 90 -8.74 -5.46 -12.41
C GLY A 90 -9.59 -4.43 -11.66
N VAL A 91 -8.95 -3.33 -11.29
CA VAL A 91 -9.57 -2.16 -10.64
C VAL A 91 -9.14 -0.91 -11.37
N ASN A 92 -10.09 -0.05 -11.70
CA ASN A 92 -9.78 1.22 -12.37
C ASN A 92 -10.69 2.35 -11.90
N ASN A 93 -10.13 3.54 -11.81
CA ASN A 93 -10.85 4.76 -11.46
C ASN A 93 -11.61 4.66 -10.13
N VAL A 94 -10.84 4.59 -9.04
CA VAL A 94 -11.37 4.51 -7.67
C VAL A 94 -10.95 5.74 -6.88
N SER A 95 -11.87 6.34 -6.16
CA SER A 95 -11.62 7.46 -5.26
C SER A 95 -12.10 7.13 -3.84
N VAL A 96 -11.17 7.19 -2.86
CA VAL A 96 -11.48 7.04 -1.42
C VAL A 96 -11.17 8.35 -0.74
N ARG A 97 -12.17 8.99 -0.11
CA ARG A 97 -12.00 10.33 0.44
C ARG A 97 -12.65 10.52 1.80
N ASN A 98 -12.02 11.36 2.62
CA ASN A 98 -12.56 11.81 3.91
C ASN A 98 -12.99 10.65 4.83
N CYS A 99 -12.26 9.55 4.84
CA CYS A 99 -12.59 8.39 5.66
C CYS A 99 -11.72 8.33 6.93
N VAL A 100 -12.23 7.62 7.93
CA VAL A 100 -11.54 7.42 9.21
C VAL A 100 -11.40 5.92 9.48
N PHE A 101 -10.19 5.47 9.76
CA PHE A 101 -9.90 4.07 10.11
C PHE A 101 -9.32 4.00 11.53
N ILE A 102 -9.95 3.22 12.40
CA ILE A 102 -9.61 3.15 13.83
C ILE A 102 -9.44 1.71 14.27
N GLY A 103 -8.25 1.36 14.74
CA GLY A 103 -7.97 0.03 15.30
C GLY A 103 -7.94 -1.10 14.27
N SER A 104 -7.86 -0.79 12.98
CA SER A 104 -7.67 -1.81 11.93
C SER A 104 -6.25 -2.37 11.98
N ASP A 105 -6.07 -3.62 11.53
CA ASP A 105 -4.72 -4.19 11.41
C ASP A 105 -3.87 -3.43 10.40
N VAL A 106 -4.44 -3.08 9.26
CA VAL A 106 -3.82 -2.26 8.21
C VAL A 106 -4.75 -1.10 7.86
N GLY A 107 -4.19 0.09 7.62
CA GLY A 107 -5.00 1.25 7.25
C GLY A 107 -5.54 1.12 5.82
N VAL A 108 -4.67 1.20 4.84
CA VAL A 108 -4.98 0.97 3.40
C VAL A 108 -4.17 -0.20 2.90
N ARG A 109 -4.84 -1.18 2.28
CA ARG A 109 -4.24 -2.46 1.93
C ARG A 109 -4.49 -2.84 0.47
N PHE A 110 -3.41 -3.00 -0.29
CA PHE A 110 -3.41 -3.61 -1.62
C PHE A 110 -2.77 -4.98 -1.50
N LYS A 111 -3.52 -6.05 -1.72
CA LYS A 111 -3.03 -7.42 -1.58
C LYS A 111 -3.37 -8.26 -2.80
N SER A 112 -2.40 -9.02 -3.28
CA SER A 112 -2.59 -10.04 -4.33
C SER A 112 -1.45 -11.04 -4.30
N LEU A 113 -1.46 -11.99 -5.21
CA LEU A 113 -0.36 -12.94 -5.41
C LEU A 113 -0.35 -13.43 -6.86
N ARG A 114 0.75 -14.03 -7.28
CA ARG A 114 0.83 -14.71 -8.56
C ARG A 114 -0.32 -15.71 -8.71
N GLY A 115 -0.97 -15.74 -9.88
CA GLY A 115 -2.14 -16.55 -10.11
C GLY A 115 -3.48 -15.90 -9.78
N LYS A 116 -3.49 -14.75 -9.07
CA LYS A 116 -4.71 -13.94 -8.81
C LYS A 116 -4.69 -12.58 -9.50
N GLY A 117 -3.84 -12.43 -10.51
CA GLY A 117 -3.51 -11.17 -11.16
C GLY A 117 -4.66 -10.45 -11.85
N GLY A 118 -4.38 -9.22 -12.11
CA GLY A 118 -5.18 -8.22 -12.80
C GLY A 118 -4.47 -6.88 -12.68
N LEU A 119 -4.95 -5.90 -13.42
CA LEU A 119 -4.43 -4.53 -13.39
C LEU A 119 -5.24 -3.71 -12.38
N VAL A 120 -4.57 -3.21 -11.36
CA VAL A 120 -5.11 -2.24 -10.40
C VAL A 120 -4.44 -0.90 -10.67
N GLU A 121 -5.23 0.07 -11.11
CA GLU A 121 -4.69 1.38 -11.47
C GLU A 121 -5.68 2.52 -11.24
N ASN A 122 -5.14 3.75 -11.28
CA ASN A 122 -5.92 4.98 -11.14
C ASN A 122 -6.75 5.00 -9.85
N VAL A 123 -6.06 4.74 -8.71
CA VAL A 123 -6.65 4.76 -7.36
C VAL A 123 -6.19 6.02 -6.63
N PHE A 124 -7.14 6.83 -6.20
CA PHE A 124 -6.91 8.12 -5.55
C PHE A 124 -7.44 8.08 -4.12
N ILE A 125 -6.54 8.24 -3.15
CA ILE A 125 -6.84 8.18 -1.72
C ILE A 125 -6.49 9.52 -1.09
N ASP A 126 -7.49 10.26 -0.60
CA ASP A 126 -7.33 11.63 -0.14
C ASP A 126 -8.07 11.90 1.17
N GLY A 127 -7.44 12.60 2.11
CA GLY A 127 -8.09 13.04 3.35
C GLY A 127 -8.42 11.88 4.31
N ILE A 128 -7.54 10.89 4.45
CA ILE A 128 -7.77 9.77 5.36
C ILE A 128 -7.14 10.04 6.73
N GLN A 129 -7.90 9.80 7.78
CA GLN A 129 -7.42 9.81 9.15
C GLN A 129 -7.37 8.39 9.70
N MET A 130 -6.22 8.00 10.27
CA MET A 130 -5.99 6.68 10.84
C MET A 130 -5.53 6.80 12.29
N ARG A 131 -5.98 5.88 13.14
CA ARG A 131 -5.58 5.83 14.53
C ARG A 131 -5.46 4.40 15.05
N GLY A 132 -4.33 4.10 15.70
CA GLY A 132 -4.11 2.81 16.34
C GLY A 132 -4.11 1.65 15.34
N ILE A 133 -3.42 1.82 14.22
CA ILE A 133 -3.23 0.78 13.20
C ILE A 133 -2.26 -0.28 13.73
N GLY A 134 -2.66 -1.54 13.69
CA GLY A 134 -1.89 -2.63 14.28
C GLY A 134 -0.59 -2.92 13.57
N ASN A 135 -0.59 -2.88 12.24
CA ASN A 135 0.56 -3.18 11.39
C ASN A 135 0.94 -1.97 10.53
N GLU A 136 0.72 -1.99 9.22
CA GLU A 136 1.10 -0.91 8.31
C GLU A 136 -0.01 0.14 8.16
N ALA A 137 0.37 1.43 8.16
CA ALA A 137 -0.59 2.46 7.76
C ALA A 137 -0.99 2.30 6.28
N ILE A 138 -0.01 1.98 5.42
CA ILE A 138 -0.24 1.71 3.99
C ILE A 138 0.60 0.49 3.58
N LEU A 139 -0.08 -0.51 3.00
CA LEU A 139 0.51 -1.78 2.59
C LEU A 139 0.20 -2.11 1.13
N PHE A 140 1.25 -2.44 0.38
CA PHE A 140 1.17 -3.18 -0.88
C PHE A 140 1.85 -4.54 -0.68
N ASP A 141 1.13 -5.63 -0.84
CA ASP A 141 1.67 -6.98 -0.69
C ASP A 141 1.26 -7.87 -1.87
N MET A 142 2.24 -8.18 -2.73
CA MET A 142 2.05 -9.06 -3.88
C MET A 142 2.48 -10.53 -3.59
N TYR A 143 2.69 -10.85 -2.32
CA TYR A 143 3.00 -12.21 -1.82
C TYR A 143 1.96 -12.71 -0.82
N TYR A 144 0.75 -12.14 -0.85
CA TYR A 144 -0.29 -12.42 0.13
C TYR A 144 -0.58 -13.93 0.29
N GLY A 145 -0.53 -14.41 1.54
CA GLY A 145 -0.92 -15.79 1.90
C GLY A 145 0.15 -16.87 1.71
N GLY A 146 1.40 -16.52 1.45
CA GLY A 146 2.44 -17.57 1.33
C GLY A 146 3.80 -17.07 0.85
N GLY A 147 3.96 -15.77 0.74
CA GLY A 147 5.23 -15.17 0.34
C GLY A 147 6.23 -15.08 1.49
N ALA A 148 7.47 -14.87 1.14
CA ALA A 148 8.52 -14.62 2.11
C ALA A 148 8.23 -13.32 2.87
N PRO A 149 8.21 -13.34 4.20
CA PRO A 149 8.17 -12.13 4.99
C PRO A 149 9.30 -11.19 4.57
N GLU A 150 9.07 -9.88 4.65
CA GLU A 150 10.05 -8.86 4.27
C GLU A 150 11.46 -9.14 4.85
N GLU A 151 11.53 -9.53 6.10
CA GLU A 151 12.81 -9.80 6.79
C GLU A 151 13.53 -11.04 6.24
N GLU A 152 12.81 -12.06 5.80
CA GLU A 152 13.39 -13.23 5.12
C GLU A 152 13.73 -12.93 3.67
N ALA A 153 12.93 -12.16 2.97
CA ALA A 153 13.18 -11.76 1.60
C ALA A 153 14.46 -10.91 1.49
N ALA A 154 14.71 -10.03 2.45
CA ALA A 154 15.95 -9.26 2.52
C ALA A 154 17.19 -10.13 2.77
N LYS A 155 17.03 -11.28 3.45
CA LYS A 155 18.12 -12.21 3.80
C LYS A 155 18.32 -13.32 2.77
N ASN A 156 17.29 -13.68 2.01
CA ASN A 156 17.32 -14.84 1.12
C ASN A 156 16.77 -14.52 -0.29
N ARG A 157 17.67 -14.06 -1.16
CA ARG A 157 17.36 -13.74 -2.58
C ARG A 157 16.70 -14.88 -3.35
N SER A 158 16.90 -16.15 -2.95
CA SER A 158 16.31 -17.30 -3.63
C SER A 158 14.78 -17.35 -3.52
N LEU A 159 14.21 -16.70 -2.50
CA LEU A 159 12.76 -16.62 -2.28
C LEU A 159 12.08 -15.59 -3.19
N ARG A 160 12.85 -14.67 -3.79
CA ARG A 160 12.36 -13.59 -4.68
C ARG A 160 12.84 -13.79 -6.12
N LYS A 161 12.74 -15.01 -6.63
CA LYS A 161 13.08 -15.29 -8.03
C LYS A 161 11.99 -14.76 -8.94
N ALA A 162 12.40 -14.03 -10.00
CA ALA A 162 11.48 -13.60 -11.04
C ALA A 162 10.85 -14.80 -11.76
N GLU A 163 9.56 -14.70 -12.05
CA GLU A 163 8.80 -15.70 -12.79
C GLU A 163 8.33 -15.11 -14.12
N PRO A 164 7.96 -15.95 -15.12
CA PRO A 164 7.38 -15.45 -16.37
C PRO A 164 6.11 -14.65 -16.11
N VAL A 165 6.02 -13.46 -16.69
CA VAL A 165 4.82 -12.64 -16.63
C VAL A 165 3.69 -13.29 -17.42
N THR A 166 2.52 -13.43 -16.81
CA THR A 166 1.32 -14.00 -17.41
C THR A 166 0.14 -13.03 -17.25
N GLY A 167 -1.01 -13.34 -17.84
CA GLY A 167 -2.25 -12.60 -17.59
C GLY A 167 -2.75 -12.67 -16.14
N LEU A 168 -2.18 -13.58 -15.35
CA LEU A 168 -2.49 -13.76 -13.93
C LEU A 168 -1.38 -13.23 -13.00
N THR A 169 -0.40 -12.52 -13.52
CA THR A 169 0.58 -11.76 -12.72
C THR A 169 -0.06 -10.44 -12.28
N PRO A 170 -0.21 -10.17 -10.98
CA PRO A 170 -0.84 -8.94 -10.50
C PRO A 170 0.02 -7.73 -10.85
N ARG A 171 -0.64 -6.60 -11.16
CA ARG A 171 -0.01 -5.33 -11.46
C ARG A 171 -0.69 -4.21 -10.69
N PHE A 172 0.08 -3.46 -9.90
CA PHE A 172 -0.37 -2.27 -9.18
C PHE A 172 0.38 -1.05 -9.70
N GLN A 173 -0.36 -0.05 -10.20
CA GLN A 173 0.25 1.16 -10.76
C GLN A 173 -0.64 2.39 -10.65
N ASN A 174 -0.05 3.59 -10.79
CA ASN A 174 -0.76 4.87 -10.84
C ASN A 174 -1.68 5.08 -9.63
N ILE A 175 -1.10 5.03 -8.42
CA ILE A 175 -1.84 5.12 -7.17
C ILE A 175 -1.36 6.35 -6.40
N SER A 176 -2.26 7.16 -5.89
CA SER A 176 -1.91 8.36 -5.14
C SER A 176 -2.54 8.41 -3.76
N PHE A 177 -1.72 8.84 -2.80
CA PHE A 177 -2.10 9.14 -1.42
C PHE A 177 -1.88 10.61 -1.15
N LYS A 178 -2.94 11.30 -0.74
CA LYS A 178 -2.88 12.73 -0.45
C LYS A 178 -3.55 13.05 0.88
N ASN A 179 -2.96 13.99 1.64
CA ASN A 179 -3.54 14.45 2.90
C ASN A 179 -3.89 13.31 3.88
N ILE A 180 -2.95 12.38 4.09
CA ILE A 180 -3.14 11.24 4.99
C ILE A 180 -2.53 11.56 6.35
N VAL A 181 -3.27 11.28 7.42
CA VAL A 181 -2.76 11.36 8.79
C VAL A 181 -2.94 10.02 9.48
N CYS A 182 -1.85 9.45 9.99
CA CYS A 182 -1.88 8.22 10.79
C CYS A 182 -1.22 8.46 12.16
N ASN A 183 -1.97 8.27 13.22
CA ASN A 183 -1.50 8.36 14.60
C ASN A 183 -1.38 6.95 15.21
N GLY A 184 -0.20 6.37 15.07
CA GLY A 184 0.16 5.05 15.60
C GLY A 184 -0.04 3.92 14.58
N ALA A 185 1.11 3.38 14.13
CA ALA A 185 1.21 2.15 13.34
C ALA A 185 2.49 1.40 13.73
N GLU A 186 2.58 0.12 13.41
CA GLU A 186 3.85 -0.61 13.53
C GLU A 186 4.84 -0.12 12.47
N ARG A 187 4.37 0.08 11.22
CA ARG A 187 5.15 0.58 10.09
C ARG A 187 4.39 1.68 9.33
N ALA A 188 5.11 2.66 8.84
CA ALA A 188 4.49 3.73 8.07
C ALA A 188 3.99 3.25 6.70
N VAL A 189 4.89 2.68 5.88
CA VAL A 189 4.55 2.17 4.54
C VAL A 189 5.36 0.93 4.24
N LEU A 190 4.72 -0.09 3.68
CA LEU A 190 5.39 -1.23 3.05
C LEU A 190 4.89 -1.39 1.60
N ILE A 191 5.82 -1.37 0.66
CA ILE A 191 5.60 -1.78 -0.72
C ILE A 191 6.42 -3.05 -0.96
N ASN A 192 5.74 -4.17 -1.19
CA ASN A 192 6.30 -5.49 -1.42
C ASN A 192 5.82 -6.01 -2.77
N GLY A 193 6.48 -5.55 -3.84
CA GLY A 193 6.20 -5.92 -5.22
C GLY A 193 6.77 -7.28 -5.64
N LEU A 194 6.62 -7.62 -6.92
CA LEU A 194 7.25 -8.80 -7.52
C LEU A 194 8.48 -8.37 -8.35
N PRO A 195 9.56 -9.17 -8.38
CA PRO A 195 10.74 -8.85 -9.21
C PRO A 195 10.41 -8.67 -10.70
N GLU A 196 9.51 -9.50 -11.23
CA GLU A 196 9.04 -9.43 -12.61
C GLU A 196 7.94 -8.41 -12.86
N MET A 197 7.29 -7.92 -11.78
CA MET A 197 6.19 -6.96 -11.85
C MET A 197 6.22 -6.04 -10.63
N PRO A 198 7.11 -5.06 -10.61
CA PRO A 198 7.20 -4.13 -9.50
C PRO A 198 5.91 -3.31 -9.34
N VAL A 199 5.67 -2.82 -8.14
CA VAL A 199 4.63 -1.80 -7.89
C VAL A 199 5.11 -0.49 -8.51
N MET A 200 4.28 0.14 -9.36
CA MET A 200 4.71 1.27 -10.18
C MET A 200 3.93 2.56 -9.91
N ASN A 201 4.64 3.69 -10.01
CA ASN A 201 4.04 5.02 -10.03
C ASN A 201 3.12 5.28 -8.82
N VAL A 202 3.68 5.21 -7.62
CA VAL A 202 2.96 5.54 -6.38
C VAL A 202 3.43 6.89 -5.86
N THR A 203 2.48 7.79 -5.60
CA THR A 203 2.76 9.13 -5.09
C THR A 203 2.17 9.31 -3.69
N PHE A 204 2.98 9.86 -2.80
CA PHE A 204 2.59 10.29 -1.46
C PHE A 204 2.77 11.81 -1.38
N GLU A 205 1.69 12.55 -1.15
CA GLU A 205 1.69 14.02 -1.02
C GLU A 205 1.05 14.43 0.30
N ASN A 206 1.77 15.20 1.11
CA ASN A 206 1.28 15.65 2.42
C ASN A 206 0.79 14.48 3.31
N VAL A 207 1.61 13.43 3.41
CA VAL A 207 1.34 12.24 4.24
C VAL A 207 2.09 12.37 5.56
N SER A 208 1.37 12.30 6.68
CA SER A 208 1.92 12.39 8.03
C SER A 208 1.64 11.10 8.80
N VAL A 209 2.70 10.37 9.16
CA VAL A 209 2.56 9.11 9.89
C VAL A 209 3.44 9.08 11.13
N SER A 210 2.85 8.71 12.27
CA SER A 210 3.58 8.30 13.48
C SER A 210 3.58 6.78 13.56
N ALA A 211 4.78 6.15 13.55
CA ALA A 211 4.92 4.70 13.53
C ALA A 211 6.20 4.26 14.27
N LYS A 212 6.33 2.95 14.53
CA LYS A 212 7.58 2.41 15.07
C LYS A 212 8.65 2.31 13.99
N LYS A 213 8.30 1.75 12.82
CA LYS A 213 9.19 1.55 11.66
C LYS A 213 8.87 2.51 10.52
N GLY A 214 9.86 2.82 9.70
CA GLY A 214 9.76 3.73 8.57
C GLY A 214 9.06 3.14 7.34
N LEU A 215 9.56 3.57 6.18
CA LEU A 215 9.08 3.13 4.88
C LEU A 215 9.99 2.05 4.32
N SER A 216 9.42 1.05 3.67
CA SER A 216 10.17 0.01 2.97
C SER A 216 9.61 -0.19 1.56
N PHE A 217 10.48 -0.10 0.56
CA PHE A 217 10.15 -0.27 -0.84
C PHE A 217 10.96 -1.43 -1.41
N ILE A 218 10.28 -2.50 -1.80
CA ILE A 218 10.88 -3.73 -2.33
C ILE A 218 10.23 -4.03 -3.67
N ASP A 219 11.02 -4.17 -4.73
CA ASP A 219 10.54 -4.32 -6.11
C ASP A 219 9.49 -3.24 -6.45
N ALA A 220 9.92 -1.97 -6.36
CA ALA A 220 9.10 -0.79 -6.63
C ALA A 220 9.77 0.09 -7.69
N ASP A 221 8.97 0.79 -8.49
CA ASP A 221 9.46 1.66 -9.57
C ASP A 221 8.62 2.95 -9.65
N GLY A 222 9.26 4.10 -9.58
CA GLY A 222 8.56 5.38 -9.70
C GLY A 222 7.80 5.79 -8.44
N ILE A 223 8.43 5.74 -7.26
CA ILE A 223 7.84 6.17 -5.99
C ILE A 223 8.20 7.63 -5.70
N GLN A 224 7.22 8.43 -5.36
CA GLN A 224 7.40 9.84 -5.01
C GLN A 224 6.87 10.15 -3.62
N LEU A 225 7.71 10.77 -2.79
CA LEU A 225 7.34 11.30 -1.47
C LEU A 225 7.47 12.82 -1.53
N ASN A 226 6.38 13.55 -1.45
CA ASN A 226 6.34 15.01 -1.57
C ASN A 226 5.81 15.65 -0.27
N GLY A 227 6.65 16.38 0.45
CA GLY A 227 6.26 17.11 1.66
C GLY A 227 5.71 16.24 2.78
N CYS A 228 6.19 14.99 2.90
CA CYS A 228 5.70 14.03 3.89
C CYS A 228 6.36 14.26 5.26
N ARG A 229 5.67 13.83 6.32
CA ARG A 229 6.15 13.89 7.71
C ARG A 229 6.10 12.50 8.35
N PHE A 230 7.26 12.01 8.81
CA PHE A 230 7.34 10.71 9.49
C PHE A 230 7.95 10.86 10.87
N VAL A 231 7.18 10.47 11.90
CA VAL A 231 7.60 10.46 13.31
C VAL A 231 7.83 9.00 13.70
N LEU A 232 9.11 8.57 13.69
CA LEU A 232 9.48 7.15 13.81
C LEU A 232 10.24 6.88 15.10
N GLN A 233 10.02 5.69 15.68
CA GLN A 233 10.74 5.26 16.88
C GLN A 233 12.08 4.58 16.55
N ALA A 234 12.19 3.98 15.36
CA ALA A 234 13.39 3.30 14.88
C ALA A 234 13.64 3.60 13.40
N GLY A 235 14.91 3.77 13.04
CA GLY A 235 15.36 3.91 11.65
C GLY A 235 15.69 2.56 11.00
N PRO A 236 16.04 2.56 9.71
CA PRO A 236 16.09 3.68 8.77
C PRO A 236 14.74 4.33 8.52
N VAL A 237 14.76 5.63 8.13
CA VAL A 237 13.49 6.30 7.75
C VAL A 237 12.94 5.70 6.47
N VAL A 238 13.80 5.48 5.47
CA VAL A 238 13.46 4.86 4.19
C VAL A 238 14.42 3.71 3.92
N THR A 239 13.90 2.55 3.61
CA THR A 239 14.64 1.40 3.09
C THR A 239 14.21 1.14 1.65
N VAL A 240 15.17 0.97 0.76
CA VAL A 240 14.97 0.67 -0.67
C VAL A 240 15.69 -0.61 -1.01
N ASN A 241 15.01 -1.57 -1.62
CA ASN A 241 15.61 -2.84 -2.03
C ASN A 241 15.09 -3.24 -3.42
N GLN A 242 15.98 -3.54 -4.37
CA GLN A 242 15.65 -3.92 -5.75
C GLN A 242 14.65 -2.93 -6.41
N SER A 243 14.78 -1.65 -6.13
CA SER A 243 13.81 -0.63 -6.52
C SER A 243 14.48 0.57 -7.16
N ARG A 244 13.75 1.27 -8.03
CA ARG A 244 14.32 2.36 -8.82
C ARG A 244 13.37 3.54 -9.01
N ASN A 245 13.93 4.66 -9.48
CA ASN A 245 13.15 5.87 -9.75
C ASN A 245 12.40 6.39 -8.53
N ILE A 246 13.08 6.48 -7.39
CA ILE A 246 12.50 6.94 -6.13
C ILE A 246 12.92 8.38 -5.86
N THR A 247 11.96 9.24 -5.58
CA THR A 247 12.23 10.63 -5.25
C THR A 247 11.62 10.98 -3.90
N VAL A 248 12.45 11.48 -2.98
CA VAL A 248 12.03 12.12 -1.74
C VAL A 248 12.25 13.61 -1.87
N ARG A 249 11.17 14.39 -1.84
CA ARG A 249 11.21 15.85 -2.00
C ARG A 249 10.68 16.53 -0.76
N GLY A 250 11.55 17.28 -0.09
CA GLY A 250 11.22 17.96 1.16
C GLY A 250 10.82 16.99 2.26
N GLY A 251 9.96 17.44 3.16
CA GLY A 251 9.45 16.63 4.25
C GLY A 251 10.18 16.83 5.58
N THR A 252 9.65 16.24 6.64
CA THR A 252 10.18 16.39 8.00
C THR A 252 10.29 15.05 8.71
N PHE A 253 11.44 14.84 9.35
CA PHE A 253 11.80 13.68 10.17
C PHE A 253 12.24 14.18 11.54
N PRO A 254 11.30 14.47 12.45
CA PRO A 254 11.61 15.26 13.64
C PRO A 254 12.44 14.51 14.69
N ILE A 255 12.49 13.19 14.63
CA ILE A 255 13.23 12.35 15.59
C ILE A 255 14.59 12.00 15.01
N PRO A 256 15.69 12.15 15.78
CA PRO A 256 17.00 11.69 15.36
C PRO A 256 17.02 10.20 15.01
N THR A 257 17.70 9.85 13.93
CA THR A 257 17.83 8.47 13.46
C THR A 257 19.29 8.13 13.16
N GLU A 258 19.65 6.85 13.26
CA GLU A 258 20.97 6.38 12.86
C GLU A 258 21.17 6.54 11.34
N THR A 259 20.21 6.11 10.54
CA THR A 259 20.28 6.16 9.08
C THR A 259 18.98 6.72 8.52
N PHE A 260 19.06 7.70 7.61
CA PHE A 260 17.89 8.21 6.91
C PHE A 260 17.46 7.25 5.77
N LEU A 261 18.36 7.03 4.82
CA LEU A 261 18.11 6.17 3.65
C LEU A 261 19.07 4.99 3.64
N ARG A 262 18.53 3.78 3.64
CA ARG A 262 19.27 2.56 3.36
C ARG A 262 18.88 2.01 2.00
N VAL A 263 19.86 1.70 1.17
CA VAL A 263 19.66 1.13 -0.17
C VAL A 263 20.36 -0.20 -0.26
N ASP A 264 19.63 -1.24 -0.62
CA ASP A 264 20.11 -2.60 -0.85
C ASP A 264 19.66 -3.08 -2.24
N GLY A 265 20.32 -4.10 -2.78
CA GLY A 265 19.97 -4.74 -4.05
C GLY A 265 20.61 -4.12 -5.28
N GLU A 266 21.12 -4.97 -6.15
CA GLU A 266 21.93 -4.60 -7.33
C GLU A 266 21.18 -3.79 -8.40
N THR A 267 19.84 -3.89 -8.44
CA THR A 267 18.99 -3.15 -9.38
C THR A 267 18.49 -1.83 -8.81
N SER A 268 18.83 -1.50 -7.57
CA SER A 268 18.46 -0.21 -6.96
C SER A 268 19.24 0.93 -7.61
N GLU A 269 18.52 1.87 -8.23
CA GLU A 269 19.12 2.99 -8.95
C GLU A 269 18.18 4.20 -9.06
N ASN A 270 18.73 5.34 -9.46
CA ASN A 270 18.00 6.59 -9.67
C ASN A 270 17.14 7.00 -8.47
N ILE A 271 17.77 7.03 -7.29
CA ILE A 271 17.14 7.48 -6.05
C ILE A 271 17.58 8.92 -5.79
N ARG A 272 16.63 9.82 -5.54
CA ARG A 272 16.89 11.25 -5.39
C ARG A 272 16.36 11.78 -4.06
N LEU A 273 17.21 12.53 -3.36
CA LEU A 273 16.82 13.30 -2.19
C LEU A 273 16.91 14.78 -2.55
N VAL A 274 15.78 15.47 -2.61
CA VAL A 274 15.66 16.85 -3.09
C VAL A 274 15.15 17.74 -1.96
N GLY A 275 15.98 18.64 -1.45
CA GLY A 275 15.60 19.58 -0.38
C GLY A 275 15.15 18.89 0.90
N VAL A 276 15.73 17.75 1.25
CA VAL A 276 15.46 17.00 2.49
C VAL A 276 16.40 17.45 3.59
N ASP A 277 15.86 17.82 4.75
CA ASP A 277 16.69 18.13 5.92
C ASP A 277 17.19 16.82 6.57
N LEU A 278 18.46 16.52 6.35
CA LEU A 278 19.15 15.33 6.85
C LEU A 278 19.92 15.57 8.16
N THR A 279 19.83 16.76 8.75
CA THR A 279 20.63 17.14 9.95
C THR A 279 20.37 16.26 11.18
N LYS A 280 19.24 15.57 11.20
CA LYS A 280 18.88 14.63 12.29
C LYS A 280 19.27 13.18 12.03
N ALA A 281 19.84 12.88 10.87
CA ALA A 281 20.37 11.55 10.58
C ALA A 281 21.88 11.53 10.79
N LYS A 282 22.39 10.54 11.51
CA LYS A 282 23.83 10.35 11.67
C LYS A 282 24.46 9.93 10.34
N ASN A 283 23.79 9.02 9.61
CA ASN A 283 24.13 8.64 8.26
C ASN A 283 23.01 9.08 7.32
N ALA A 284 23.29 9.99 6.40
CA ALA A 284 22.33 10.44 5.40
C ALA A 284 21.92 9.28 4.48
N VAL A 285 22.91 8.51 3.99
CA VAL A 285 22.72 7.38 3.08
C VAL A 285 23.66 6.24 3.48
N GLU A 286 23.12 5.03 3.49
CA GLU A 286 23.87 3.78 3.66
C GLU A 286 23.60 2.87 2.47
N LEU A 287 24.65 2.50 1.73
CA LEU A 287 24.56 1.63 0.55
C LEU A 287 24.99 0.20 0.90
N GLY A 288 24.18 -0.77 0.50
CA GLY A 288 24.51 -2.18 0.54
C GLY A 288 25.68 -2.52 -0.42
N ARG A 289 26.30 -3.68 -0.22
CA ARG A 289 27.52 -4.08 -0.96
C ARG A 289 27.32 -4.19 -2.47
N ASP A 290 26.09 -4.53 -2.91
CA ASP A 290 25.77 -4.78 -4.32
C ASP A 290 25.17 -3.56 -5.01
N VAL A 291 25.06 -2.42 -4.33
CA VAL A 291 24.49 -1.19 -4.85
C VAL A 291 25.56 -0.35 -5.54
N LYS A 292 25.26 0.19 -6.73
CA LYS A 292 26.15 1.09 -7.45
C LYS A 292 26.40 2.36 -6.64
N PRO A 293 27.63 2.91 -6.60
CA PRO A 293 27.94 4.13 -5.84
C PRO A 293 27.11 5.35 -6.25
N ASP A 294 26.67 5.43 -7.48
CA ASP A 294 25.87 6.52 -8.07
C ASP A 294 24.37 6.29 -8.03
N ALA A 295 23.92 5.25 -7.34
CA ALA A 295 22.48 4.91 -7.22
C ALA A 295 21.67 6.02 -6.54
N VAL A 296 22.30 6.83 -5.65
CA VAL A 296 21.66 7.90 -4.90
C VAL A 296 22.26 9.25 -5.26
N LYS A 297 21.40 10.24 -5.51
CA LYS A 297 21.78 11.65 -5.68
C LYS A 297 21.07 12.49 -4.63
N SER A 298 21.80 13.38 -4.00
CA SER A 298 21.28 14.36 -3.04
C SER A 298 21.62 15.76 -3.54
N ASP A 299 20.61 16.60 -3.67
CA ASP A 299 20.73 18.01 -4.09
C ASP A 299 20.61 18.92 -2.86
#